data_a23901ce712d36e0c632a32b429d5ef1
#
_entry.id   a23901ce712d36e0c632a32b429d5ef1
#
_cell.length_a   1.000
_cell.length_b   1.000
_cell.length_c   1.000
_cell.angle_alpha   90.00
_cell.angle_beta   90.00
_cell.angle_gamma   90.00
#
_symmetry.space_group_name_H-M   'P 1'
#
loop_
_entity.id
_entity.type
_entity.pdbx_description
1 polymer ?
#
loop_
_entity_poly.entity_id
_entity_poly.type
_entity_poly.pdbx_seq_one_letter_code
_entity_poly.pdbx_strand_id
1 'polypeptide(L)'
;MPSPNASPADSLLQHRAFVAFWFARIASSFGFQMLSVAVGWQIYAVTGRAFDLGLIGLVQFVPSVLLALPAGHVADQFERRRIVLLGQIVEWFAIVALAALTLTHHIHEIGILALVFVLGVAKAFEFPALQSMLPALVPAAILPRAMAVNASAGQAAMIMGPALGGLLYVAGPGVVYVVAAVLYLIAATLMSQLRYEQAPPKREPATLKILFAGVHFIRERKDVLGVISLDLFAVLLGGATALLPIFARDILHTGPWGLGLLRAAPAVGALLMSLWLARHNLQRRVGPIMFAAVAGFGVATLVFALSSTLWLSLLALFALCAFDMVSMVIRSSLVQLDTPDDMRGRVSAVNAIFINTSNQLGEFESGMLAAWIGAVHATVLGGVGTLLVVGLWMAMFPGLRRRQRLQVEATAQNEAAADTI
;
A
#
# COMPACT_ATOMS: atom_id res chain seq x y z
N MET A 1 13.91 -18.94 -34.63
CA MET A 1 14.71 -17.74 -34.92
C MET A 1 13.79 -16.54 -34.71
N PRO A 2 14.04 -15.66 -33.74
CA PRO A 2 13.27 -14.43 -33.61
C PRO A 2 13.72 -13.44 -34.67
N SER A 3 12.78 -12.76 -35.32
CA SER A 3 13.01 -11.76 -36.35
C SER A 3 13.83 -10.58 -35.80
N PRO A 4 14.89 -10.15 -36.51
CA PRO A 4 15.73 -9.02 -36.08
C PRO A 4 15.18 -7.70 -36.63
N ASN A 5 13.99 -7.25 -36.17
CA ASN A 5 13.47 -5.91 -36.48
C ASN A 5 12.70 -5.38 -35.26
N ALA A 6 13.37 -5.31 -34.11
CA ALA A 6 12.97 -4.38 -33.07
C ALA A 6 13.56 -3.02 -33.45
N SER A 7 12.73 -2.15 -34.02
CA SER A 7 13.10 -0.74 -34.22
C SER A 7 13.58 -0.14 -32.91
N PRO A 8 14.67 0.64 -32.89
CA PRO A 8 15.13 1.30 -31.68
C PRO A 8 14.09 2.34 -31.27
N ALA A 9 13.55 2.17 -30.07
CA ALA A 9 12.72 3.13 -29.36
C ALA A 9 11.31 3.35 -29.91
N ASP A 10 10.42 2.38 -29.74
CA ASP A 10 9.00 2.72 -29.57
C ASP A 10 8.91 3.52 -28.25
N SER A 11 8.87 4.83 -28.38
CA SER A 11 8.79 5.75 -27.24
C SER A 11 7.42 5.59 -26.60
N LEU A 12 7.34 5.34 -25.28
CA LEU A 12 6.07 5.29 -24.54
C LEU A 12 5.19 6.51 -24.82
N LEU A 13 5.79 7.65 -25.14
CA LEU A 13 5.11 8.91 -25.46
C LEU A 13 4.34 8.84 -26.81
N GLN A 14 4.64 7.90 -27.70
CA GLN A 14 3.92 7.71 -28.95
C GLN A 14 2.57 7.01 -28.73
N HIS A 15 2.41 6.26 -27.63
CA HIS A 15 1.18 5.58 -27.26
C HIS A 15 0.23 6.54 -26.51
N ARG A 16 -0.57 7.32 -27.25
CA ARG A 16 -1.50 8.31 -26.68
C ARG A 16 -2.38 7.77 -25.57
N ALA A 17 -2.86 6.53 -25.72
CA ALA A 17 -3.70 5.87 -24.71
C ALA A 17 -2.92 5.64 -23.39
N PHE A 18 -1.66 5.18 -23.47
CA PHE A 18 -0.80 5.03 -22.29
C PHE A 18 -0.51 6.38 -21.62
N VAL A 19 -0.21 7.41 -22.41
CA VAL A 19 0.10 8.76 -21.88
C VAL A 19 -1.11 9.34 -21.14
N ALA A 20 -2.32 9.26 -21.73
CA ALA A 20 -3.55 9.73 -21.08
C ALA A 20 -3.83 8.95 -19.78
N PHE A 21 -3.71 7.63 -19.80
CA PHE A 21 -3.84 6.77 -18.64
C PHE A 21 -2.83 7.14 -17.54
N TRP A 22 -1.57 7.34 -17.90
CA TRP A 22 -0.48 7.65 -16.98
C TRP A 22 -0.70 9.00 -16.28
N PHE A 23 -1.07 10.04 -17.02
CA PHE A 23 -1.40 11.34 -16.43
C PHE A 23 -2.68 11.29 -15.58
N ALA A 24 -3.71 10.55 -16.01
CA ALA A 24 -4.91 10.33 -15.19
C ALA A 24 -4.55 9.66 -13.86
N ARG A 25 -3.70 8.64 -13.90
CA ARG A 25 -3.23 7.93 -12.71
C ARG A 25 -2.36 8.81 -11.80
N ILE A 26 -1.47 9.63 -12.35
CA ILE A 26 -0.71 10.61 -11.58
C ILE A 26 -1.67 11.55 -10.86
N ALA A 27 -2.59 12.18 -11.58
CA ALA A 27 -3.52 13.14 -11.02
C ALA A 27 -4.35 12.52 -9.89
N SER A 28 -4.99 11.35 -10.12
CA SER A 28 -5.77 10.67 -9.07
C SER A 28 -4.91 10.24 -7.89
N SER A 29 -3.68 9.75 -8.12
CA SER A 29 -2.78 9.34 -7.03
C SER A 29 -2.33 10.51 -6.17
N PHE A 30 -1.93 11.64 -6.76
CA PHE A 30 -1.60 12.85 -6.01
C PHE A 30 -2.80 13.37 -5.24
N GLY A 31 -3.99 13.45 -5.89
CA GLY A 31 -5.23 13.87 -5.25
C GLY A 31 -5.57 13.01 -4.02
N PHE A 32 -5.46 11.68 -4.14
CA PHE A 32 -5.71 10.75 -3.05
C PHE A 32 -4.73 10.94 -1.88
N GLN A 33 -3.44 11.08 -2.16
CA GLN A 33 -2.43 11.24 -1.11
C GLN A 33 -2.57 12.59 -0.37
N MET A 34 -2.87 13.66 -1.10
CA MET A 34 -3.17 14.97 -0.50
C MET A 34 -4.43 14.91 0.36
N LEU A 35 -5.49 14.26 -0.16
CA LEU A 35 -6.75 14.07 0.52
C LEU A 35 -6.58 13.30 1.84
N SER A 36 -5.76 12.26 1.85
CA SER A 36 -5.52 11.43 3.04
C SER A 36 -4.91 12.25 4.20
N VAL A 37 -4.04 13.21 3.90
CA VAL A 37 -3.48 14.14 4.89
C VAL A 37 -4.56 15.09 5.40
N ALA A 38 -5.34 15.69 4.48
CA ALA A 38 -6.35 16.67 4.81
C ALA A 38 -7.48 16.05 5.67
N VAL A 39 -7.97 14.88 5.29
CA VAL A 39 -9.01 14.15 6.05
C VAL A 39 -8.51 13.77 7.44
N GLY A 40 -7.29 13.18 7.53
CA GLY A 40 -6.71 12.80 8.82
C GLY A 40 -6.50 13.98 9.76
N TRP A 41 -6.01 15.10 9.25
CA TRP A 41 -5.86 16.31 10.05
C TRP A 41 -7.21 16.90 10.44
N GLN A 42 -8.14 17.04 9.49
CA GLN A 42 -9.43 17.69 9.73
C GLN A 42 -10.30 16.93 10.70
N ILE A 43 -10.41 15.60 10.62
CA ILE A 43 -11.21 14.84 11.56
C ILE A 43 -10.66 15.01 12.98
N TYR A 44 -9.33 14.98 13.13
CA TYR A 44 -8.73 15.20 14.45
C TYR A 44 -8.88 16.66 14.93
N ALA A 45 -8.84 17.63 14.02
CA ALA A 45 -9.08 19.03 14.36
C ALA A 45 -10.54 19.29 14.82
N VAL A 46 -11.51 18.57 14.24
CA VAL A 46 -12.95 18.70 14.57
C VAL A 46 -13.30 17.94 15.85
N THR A 47 -12.76 16.74 16.04
CA THR A 47 -13.21 15.84 17.13
C THR A 47 -12.26 15.80 18.32
N GLY A 48 -10.95 16.01 18.11
CA GLY A 48 -9.93 15.84 19.14
C GLY A 48 -9.74 14.38 19.60
N ARG A 49 -10.37 13.40 18.93
CA ARG A 49 -10.41 12.01 19.37
C ARG A 49 -9.52 11.12 18.50
N ALA A 50 -8.61 10.39 19.14
CA ALA A 50 -7.75 9.40 18.47
C ALA A 50 -8.55 8.26 17.84
N PHE A 51 -9.70 7.88 18.44
CA PHE A 51 -10.59 6.85 17.94
C PHE A 51 -11.04 7.11 16.51
N ASP A 52 -11.36 8.37 16.19
CA ASP A 52 -11.90 8.75 14.88
C ASP A 52 -10.84 8.66 13.77
N LEU A 53 -9.56 8.81 14.12
CA LEU A 53 -8.45 8.53 13.19
C LEU A 53 -8.37 7.04 12.84
N GLY A 54 -8.50 6.16 13.84
CA GLY A 54 -8.57 4.72 13.60
C GLY A 54 -9.82 4.34 12.80
N LEU A 55 -10.94 5.01 13.06
CA LEU A 55 -12.22 4.76 12.38
C LEU A 55 -12.14 5.09 10.88
N ILE A 56 -11.31 6.05 10.44
CA ILE A 56 -11.03 6.28 9.00
C ILE A 56 -10.51 5.00 8.35
N GLY A 57 -9.52 4.35 8.97
CA GLY A 57 -8.96 3.08 8.46
C GLY A 57 -10.04 2.00 8.34
N LEU A 58 -10.84 1.81 9.39
CA LEU A 58 -11.94 0.83 9.39
C LEU A 58 -12.99 1.12 8.32
N VAL A 59 -13.39 2.38 8.16
CA VAL A 59 -14.39 2.83 7.19
C VAL A 59 -13.92 2.61 5.74
N GLN A 60 -12.63 2.72 5.47
CA GLN A 60 -12.03 2.38 4.17
C GLN A 60 -11.86 0.86 3.99
N PHE A 61 -11.56 0.14 5.08
CA PHE A 61 -11.35 -1.30 5.06
C PHE A 61 -12.62 -2.09 4.73
N VAL A 62 -13.74 -1.73 5.37
CA VAL A 62 -15.02 -2.46 5.21
C VAL A 62 -15.43 -2.59 3.73
N PRO A 63 -15.49 -1.51 2.92
CA PRO A 63 -15.78 -1.64 1.50
C PRO A 63 -14.74 -2.45 0.75
N SER A 64 -13.45 -2.27 1.06
CA SER A 64 -12.35 -2.97 0.37
C SER A 64 -12.45 -4.48 0.50
N VAL A 65 -12.86 -4.98 1.66
CA VAL A 65 -13.00 -6.42 1.91
C VAL A 65 -14.34 -6.95 1.40
N LEU A 66 -15.44 -6.28 1.73
CA LEU A 66 -16.77 -6.75 1.34
C LEU A 66 -16.98 -6.72 -0.18
N LEU A 67 -16.38 -5.74 -0.86
CA LEU A 67 -16.53 -5.55 -2.29
C LEU A 67 -15.38 -6.17 -3.12
N ALA A 68 -14.37 -6.78 -2.50
CA ALA A 68 -13.23 -7.36 -3.22
C ALA A 68 -13.65 -8.37 -4.29
N LEU A 69 -14.53 -9.30 -3.95
CA LEU A 69 -15.05 -10.31 -4.90
C LEU A 69 -16.03 -9.71 -5.93
N PRO A 70 -17.07 -8.93 -5.51
CA PRO A 70 -17.94 -8.24 -6.47
C PRO A 70 -17.17 -7.30 -7.41
N ALA A 71 -16.19 -6.55 -6.92
CA ALA A 71 -15.40 -5.63 -7.72
C ALA A 71 -14.54 -6.36 -8.77
N GLY A 72 -13.93 -7.48 -8.39
CA GLY A 72 -13.22 -8.35 -9.34
C GLY A 72 -14.14 -8.86 -10.44
N HIS A 73 -15.33 -9.36 -10.08
CA HIS A 73 -16.32 -9.85 -11.04
C HIS A 73 -16.81 -8.74 -12.00
N VAL A 74 -17.09 -7.56 -11.47
CA VAL A 74 -17.47 -6.39 -12.27
C VAL A 74 -16.33 -5.98 -13.21
N ALA A 75 -15.07 -5.98 -12.77
CA ALA A 75 -13.90 -5.65 -13.59
C ALA A 75 -13.66 -6.67 -14.74
N ASP A 76 -14.14 -7.91 -14.56
CA ASP A 76 -14.07 -8.94 -15.59
C ASP A 76 -15.22 -8.86 -16.61
N GLN A 77 -16.42 -8.45 -16.20
CA GLN A 77 -17.60 -8.40 -17.06
C GLN A 77 -17.80 -7.10 -17.81
N PHE A 78 -17.42 -5.98 -17.22
CA PHE A 78 -17.67 -4.66 -17.78
C PHE A 78 -16.42 -4.01 -18.37
N GLU A 79 -16.61 -2.99 -19.19
CA GLU A 79 -15.54 -2.18 -19.74
C GLU A 79 -14.75 -1.48 -18.60
N ARG A 80 -13.51 -1.89 -18.39
CA ARG A 80 -12.64 -1.42 -17.30
C ARG A 80 -12.50 0.09 -17.25
N ARG A 81 -12.43 0.74 -18.43
CA ARG A 81 -12.40 2.19 -18.55
C ARG A 81 -13.64 2.83 -17.92
N ARG A 82 -14.83 2.26 -18.14
CA ARG A 82 -16.07 2.79 -17.56
C ARG A 82 -16.09 2.63 -16.05
N ILE A 83 -15.59 1.51 -15.54
CA ILE A 83 -15.49 1.29 -14.08
C ILE A 83 -14.60 2.35 -13.45
N VAL A 84 -13.40 2.58 -14.03
CA VAL A 84 -12.46 3.59 -13.53
C VAL A 84 -13.07 4.99 -13.64
N LEU A 85 -13.67 5.34 -14.78
CA LEU A 85 -14.31 6.65 -14.98
C LEU A 85 -15.44 6.89 -13.97
N LEU A 86 -16.32 5.91 -13.77
CA LEU A 86 -17.41 6.03 -12.79
C LEU A 86 -16.86 6.14 -11.35
N GLY A 87 -15.84 5.34 -11.02
CA GLY A 87 -15.13 5.45 -9.73
C GLY A 87 -14.60 6.86 -9.51
N GLN A 88 -13.84 7.41 -10.47
CA GLN A 88 -13.26 8.75 -10.38
C GLN A 88 -14.33 9.87 -10.33
N ILE A 89 -15.46 9.70 -10.99
CA ILE A 89 -16.58 10.65 -10.90
C ILE A 89 -17.21 10.60 -9.51
N VAL A 90 -17.43 9.42 -8.94
CA VAL A 90 -17.96 9.27 -7.57
C VAL A 90 -16.99 9.87 -6.56
N GLU A 91 -15.69 9.59 -6.69
CA GLU A 91 -14.64 10.18 -5.85
C GLU A 91 -14.63 11.71 -5.98
N TRP A 92 -14.72 12.23 -7.19
CA TRP A 92 -14.80 13.66 -7.44
C TRP A 92 -15.99 14.31 -6.71
N PHE A 93 -17.20 13.73 -6.82
CA PHE A 93 -18.38 14.24 -6.11
C PHE A 93 -18.20 14.21 -4.59
N ALA A 94 -17.62 13.14 -4.05
CA ALA A 94 -17.35 13.04 -2.62
C ALA A 94 -16.34 14.11 -2.16
N ILE A 95 -15.30 14.39 -2.95
CA ILE A 95 -14.30 15.41 -2.65
C ILE A 95 -14.90 16.83 -2.75
N VAL A 96 -15.72 17.08 -3.77
CA VAL A 96 -16.44 18.35 -3.90
C VAL A 96 -17.41 18.57 -2.71
N ALA A 97 -18.08 17.51 -2.25
CA ALA A 97 -18.92 17.58 -1.05
C ALA A 97 -18.09 17.89 0.21
N LEU A 98 -16.90 17.25 0.38
CA LEU A 98 -15.97 17.60 1.46
C LEU A 98 -15.53 19.06 1.39
N ALA A 99 -15.19 19.55 0.20
CA ALA A 99 -14.82 20.94 -0.02
C ALA A 99 -15.97 21.88 0.35
N ALA A 100 -17.18 21.61 -0.13
CA ALA A 100 -18.36 22.43 0.12
C ALA A 100 -18.72 22.50 1.61
N LEU A 101 -18.78 21.33 2.29
CA LEU A 101 -19.06 21.27 3.73
C LEU A 101 -17.98 21.98 4.56
N THR A 102 -16.72 21.90 4.15
CA THR A 102 -15.61 22.57 4.81
C THR A 102 -15.67 24.09 4.64
N LEU A 103 -15.87 24.55 3.41
CA LEU A 103 -15.93 25.99 3.09
C LEU A 103 -17.17 26.68 3.69
N THR A 104 -18.27 25.94 3.84
CA THR A 104 -19.50 26.44 4.48
C THR A 104 -19.52 26.27 6.01
N HIS A 105 -18.43 25.74 6.59
CA HIS A 105 -18.31 25.45 8.03
C HIS A 105 -19.37 24.48 8.59
N HIS A 106 -19.97 23.64 7.73
CA HIS A 106 -20.94 22.61 8.12
C HIS A 106 -20.30 21.21 8.23
N ILE A 107 -18.97 21.12 8.17
CA ILE A 107 -18.27 19.86 8.29
C ILE A 107 -18.38 19.30 9.71
N HIS A 108 -18.72 18.02 9.83
CA HIS A 108 -18.81 17.28 11.08
C HIS A 108 -18.31 15.84 10.90
N GLU A 109 -18.02 15.17 12.00
CA GLU A 109 -17.44 13.82 12.04
C GLU A 109 -18.16 12.84 11.11
N ILE A 110 -19.49 12.69 11.26
CA ILE A 110 -20.27 11.73 10.46
C ILE A 110 -20.22 12.07 8.98
N GLY A 111 -20.20 13.36 8.62
CA GLY A 111 -20.07 13.81 7.24
C GLY A 111 -18.72 13.39 6.62
N ILE A 112 -17.61 13.54 7.37
CA ILE A 112 -16.29 13.12 6.94
C ILE A 112 -16.28 11.59 6.74
N LEU A 113 -16.73 10.83 7.75
CA LEU A 113 -16.72 9.36 7.70
C LEU A 113 -17.60 8.80 6.58
N ALA A 114 -18.79 9.38 6.36
CA ALA A 114 -19.68 8.98 5.28
C ALA A 114 -19.05 9.20 3.90
N LEU A 115 -18.39 10.35 3.67
CA LEU A 115 -17.73 10.65 2.42
C LEU A 115 -16.47 9.79 2.22
N VAL A 116 -15.72 9.52 3.28
CA VAL A 116 -14.60 8.57 3.27
C VAL A 116 -15.07 7.14 2.93
N PHE A 117 -16.23 6.72 3.44
CA PHE A 117 -16.83 5.44 3.07
C PHE A 117 -17.15 5.39 1.57
N VAL A 118 -17.75 6.44 1.00
CA VAL A 118 -18.02 6.54 -0.43
C VAL A 118 -16.73 6.45 -1.25
N LEU A 119 -15.65 7.15 -0.81
CA LEU A 119 -14.33 7.04 -1.42
C LEU A 119 -13.79 5.62 -1.36
N GLY A 120 -13.95 4.93 -0.22
CA GLY A 120 -13.55 3.53 -0.05
C GLY A 120 -14.29 2.57 -0.99
N VAL A 121 -15.60 2.77 -1.16
CA VAL A 121 -16.41 2.01 -2.12
C VAL A 121 -15.94 2.24 -3.56
N ALA A 122 -15.79 3.50 -3.98
CA ALA A 122 -15.31 3.82 -5.32
C ALA A 122 -13.93 3.21 -5.60
N LYS A 123 -13.02 3.31 -4.63
CA LYS A 123 -11.66 2.77 -4.72
C LYS A 123 -11.63 1.25 -4.82
N ALA A 124 -12.53 0.54 -4.13
CA ALA A 124 -12.64 -0.91 -4.19
C ALA A 124 -12.93 -1.41 -5.63
N PHE A 125 -13.73 -0.68 -6.41
CA PHE A 125 -13.99 -1.00 -7.82
C PHE A 125 -12.91 -0.46 -8.77
N GLU A 126 -12.41 0.75 -8.51
CA GLU A 126 -11.41 1.41 -9.36
C GLU A 126 -10.10 0.63 -9.42
N PHE A 127 -9.58 0.19 -8.26
CA PHE A 127 -8.24 -0.37 -8.14
C PHE A 127 -7.99 -1.61 -9.01
N PRO A 128 -8.81 -2.69 -9.00
CA PRO A 128 -8.60 -3.85 -9.85
C PRO A 128 -8.74 -3.53 -11.34
N ALA A 129 -9.66 -2.63 -11.69
CA ALA A 129 -9.84 -2.19 -13.07
C ALA A 129 -8.60 -1.45 -13.60
N LEU A 130 -8.04 -0.51 -12.83
CA LEU A 130 -6.80 0.22 -13.16
C LEU A 130 -5.61 -0.71 -13.37
N GLN A 131 -5.42 -1.69 -12.47
CA GLN A 131 -4.30 -2.64 -12.56
C GLN A 131 -4.36 -3.50 -13.82
N SER A 132 -5.56 -3.85 -14.25
CA SER A 132 -5.78 -4.71 -15.41
C SER A 132 -5.79 -3.96 -16.75
N MET A 133 -5.84 -2.62 -16.76
CA MET A 133 -5.81 -1.81 -17.98
C MET A 133 -4.42 -1.69 -18.59
N LEU A 134 -3.40 -1.50 -17.77
CA LEU A 134 -2.03 -1.18 -18.22
C LEU A 134 -1.49 -2.13 -19.31
N PRO A 135 -1.62 -3.47 -19.19
CA PRO A 135 -1.13 -4.39 -20.21
C PRO A 135 -1.84 -4.25 -21.58
N ALA A 136 -3.04 -3.69 -21.62
CA ALA A 136 -3.81 -3.50 -22.84
C ALA A 136 -3.49 -2.17 -23.57
N LEU A 137 -2.73 -1.26 -22.94
CA LEU A 137 -2.44 0.07 -23.47
C LEU A 137 -1.13 0.15 -24.25
N VAL A 138 -0.28 -0.87 -24.13
CA VAL A 138 1.05 -0.90 -24.77
C VAL A 138 1.34 -2.30 -25.33
N PRO A 139 2.16 -2.41 -26.41
CA PRO A 139 2.67 -3.68 -26.87
C PRO A 139 3.47 -4.46 -25.80
N ALA A 140 3.42 -5.79 -25.86
CA ALA A 140 4.10 -6.65 -24.89
C ALA A 140 5.61 -6.36 -24.77
N ALA A 141 6.27 -5.96 -25.86
CA ALA A 141 7.70 -5.67 -25.90
C ALA A 141 8.11 -4.49 -24.99
N ILE A 142 7.25 -3.48 -24.85
CA ILE A 142 7.52 -2.29 -24.01
C ILE A 142 6.74 -2.29 -22.68
N LEU A 143 5.93 -3.31 -22.42
CA LEU A 143 5.15 -3.45 -21.19
C LEU A 143 5.99 -3.35 -19.90
N PRO A 144 7.17 -4.02 -19.78
CA PRO A 144 8.00 -3.87 -18.58
C PRO A 144 8.41 -2.42 -18.31
N ARG A 145 8.75 -1.65 -19.37
CA ARG A 145 9.09 -0.25 -19.25
C ARG A 145 7.89 0.61 -18.86
N ALA A 146 6.70 0.33 -19.42
CA ALA A 146 5.46 1.01 -19.05
C ALA A 146 5.10 0.76 -17.57
N MET A 147 5.25 -0.48 -17.11
CA MET A 147 5.05 -0.83 -15.69
C MET A 147 6.03 -0.09 -14.78
N ALA A 148 7.30 0.00 -15.14
CA ALA A 148 8.31 0.73 -14.35
C ALA A 148 7.99 2.23 -14.27
N VAL A 149 7.64 2.87 -15.39
CA VAL A 149 7.25 4.30 -15.42
C VAL A 149 5.99 4.55 -14.61
N ASN A 150 5.00 3.66 -14.68
CA ASN A 150 3.77 3.74 -13.90
C ASN A 150 4.03 3.56 -12.39
N ALA A 151 4.89 2.61 -12.00
CA ALA A 151 5.29 2.41 -10.61
C ALA A 151 6.05 3.63 -10.05
N SER A 152 6.97 4.21 -10.84
CA SER A 152 7.70 5.43 -10.45
C SER A 152 6.78 6.62 -10.21
N ALA A 153 5.73 6.77 -11.03
CA ALA A 153 4.72 7.82 -10.84
C ALA A 153 3.92 7.62 -9.54
N GLY A 154 3.52 6.38 -9.24
CA GLY A 154 2.88 6.03 -7.98
C GLY A 154 3.75 6.34 -6.77
N GLN A 155 5.04 5.98 -6.85
CA GLN A 155 6.01 6.28 -5.79
C GLN A 155 6.23 7.78 -5.60
N ALA A 156 6.30 8.55 -6.68
CA ALA A 156 6.38 10.01 -6.60
C ALA A 156 5.15 10.61 -5.89
N ALA A 157 3.95 10.11 -6.19
CA ALA A 157 2.73 10.54 -5.52
C ALA A 157 2.73 10.18 -4.02
N MET A 158 3.24 9.01 -3.64
CA MET A 158 3.35 8.60 -2.23
C MET A 158 4.30 9.49 -1.43
N ILE A 159 5.37 9.99 -2.05
CA ILE A 159 6.36 10.87 -1.39
C ILE A 159 5.88 12.33 -1.39
N MET A 160 5.56 12.85 -2.58
CA MET A 160 5.28 14.27 -2.76
C MET A 160 3.84 14.64 -2.41
N GLY A 161 2.89 13.73 -2.61
CA GLY A 161 1.47 13.97 -2.37
C GLY A 161 1.17 14.39 -0.93
N PRO A 162 1.59 13.63 0.09
CA PRO A 162 1.39 14.02 1.48
C PRO A 162 2.07 15.33 1.85
N ALA A 163 3.31 15.55 1.38
CA ALA A 163 4.04 16.79 1.64
C ALA A 163 3.30 18.01 1.04
N LEU A 164 2.85 17.90 -0.23
CA LEU A 164 2.04 18.94 -0.87
C LEU A 164 0.69 19.12 -0.17
N GLY A 165 0.03 18.04 0.24
CA GLY A 165 -1.22 18.09 0.98
C GLY A 165 -1.08 18.86 2.30
N GLY A 166 -0.03 18.54 3.08
CA GLY A 166 0.28 19.25 4.33
C GLY A 166 0.63 20.72 4.12
N LEU A 167 1.40 21.04 3.07
CA LEU A 167 1.77 22.42 2.74
C LEU A 167 0.53 23.23 2.31
N LEU A 168 -0.30 22.70 1.43
CA LEU A 168 -1.53 23.37 0.98
C LEU A 168 -2.55 23.52 2.13
N TYR A 169 -2.54 22.59 3.09
CA TYR A 169 -3.43 22.68 4.25
C TYR A 169 -3.14 23.91 5.13
N VAL A 170 -1.93 24.48 5.08
CA VAL A 170 -1.59 25.73 5.77
C VAL A 170 -2.48 26.89 5.28
N ALA A 171 -2.84 26.87 3.99
CA ALA A 171 -3.80 27.84 3.42
C ALA A 171 -5.27 27.52 3.71
N GLY A 172 -5.52 26.38 4.41
CA GLY A 172 -6.84 25.93 4.83
C GLY A 172 -7.22 24.57 4.22
N PRO A 173 -8.05 23.78 4.92
CA PRO A 173 -8.48 22.44 4.45
C PRO A 173 -9.24 22.51 3.12
N GLY A 174 -10.05 23.53 2.91
CA GLY A 174 -10.80 23.73 1.67
C GLY A 174 -9.89 23.81 0.43
N VAL A 175 -8.70 24.41 0.55
CA VAL A 175 -7.74 24.52 -0.56
C VAL A 175 -7.28 23.11 -1.00
N VAL A 176 -6.98 22.21 -0.06
CA VAL A 176 -6.54 20.85 -0.38
C VAL A 176 -7.67 20.10 -1.10
N TYR A 177 -8.91 20.21 -0.61
CA TYR A 177 -10.06 19.55 -1.25
C TYR A 177 -10.35 20.09 -2.64
N VAL A 178 -10.26 21.41 -2.85
CA VAL A 178 -10.43 22.00 -4.18
C VAL A 178 -9.35 21.53 -5.15
N VAL A 179 -8.07 21.52 -4.73
CA VAL A 179 -6.98 21.02 -5.56
C VAL A 179 -7.17 19.54 -5.86
N ALA A 180 -7.51 18.71 -4.87
CA ALA A 180 -7.82 17.30 -5.08
C ALA A 180 -8.99 17.11 -6.05
N ALA A 181 -10.07 17.88 -5.92
CA ALA A 181 -11.20 17.84 -6.85
C ALA A 181 -10.79 18.20 -8.29
N VAL A 182 -9.94 19.20 -8.48
CA VAL A 182 -9.40 19.55 -9.82
C VAL A 182 -8.56 18.38 -10.37
N LEU A 183 -7.70 17.76 -9.58
CA LEU A 183 -6.89 16.61 -9.99
C LEU A 183 -7.77 15.40 -10.38
N TYR A 184 -8.82 15.11 -9.64
CA TYR A 184 -9.77 14.04 -9.98
C TYR A 184 -10.61 14.36 -11.23
N LEU A 185 -10.97 15.63 -11.43
CA LEU A 185 -11.64 16.07 -12.66
C LEU A 185 -10.74 15.90 -13.88
N ILE A 186 -9.45 16.26 -13.75
CA ILE A 186 -8.44 16.02 -14.80
C ILE A 186 -8.33 14.50 -15.08
N ALA A 187 -8.23 13.69 -14.02
CA ALA A 187 -8.13 12.23 -14.15
C ALA A 187 -9.36 11.66 -14.88
N ALA A 188 -10.56 12.02 -14.47
CA ALA A 188 -11.82 11.58 -15.10
C ALA A 188 -11.93 12.05 -16.56
N THR A 189 -11.51 13.28 -16.85
CA THR A 189 -11.52 13.83 -18.23
C THR A 189 -10.56 13.06 -19.13
N LEU A 190 -9.32 12.82 -18.68
CA LEU A 190 -8.35 12.02 -19.44
C LEU A 190 -8.84 10.58 -19.63
N MET A 191 -9.43 9.97 -18.61
CA MET A 191 -9.97 8.63 -18.68
C MET A 191 -11.18 8.55 -19.63
N SER A 192 -12.04 9.59 -19.70
CA SER A 192 -13.17 9.65 -20.63
C SER A 192 -12.75 9.71 -22.10
N GLN A 193 -11.57 10.29 -22.38
CA GLN A 193 -11.02 10.41 -23.74
C GLN A 193 -10.23 9.19 -24.17
N LEU A 194 -9.90 8.29 -23.22
CA LEU A 194 -9.07 7.12 -23.48
C LEU A 194 -9.84 6.12 -24.35
N ARG A 195 -9.27 5.76 -25.51
CA ARG A 195 -9.78 4.73 -26.40
C ARG A 195 -8.80 3.59 -26.48
N TYR A 196 -9.22 2.38 -26.14
CA TYR A 196 -8.44 1.16 -26.31
C TYR A 196 -9.38 -0.02 -26.53
N GLU A 197 -8.89 -1.02 -27.26
CA GLU A 197 -9.63 -2.26 -27.44
C GLU A 197 -9.40 -3.16 -26.23
N GLN A 198 -10.49 -3.49 -25.54
CA GLN A 198 -10.44 -4.43 -24.44
C GLN A 198 -10.44 -5.86 -24.99
N ALA A 199 -9.36 -6.60 -24.76
CA ALA A 199 -9.38 -8.04 -25.04
C ALA A 199 -10.42 -8.73 -24.15
N PRO A 200 -11.16 -9.72 -24.66
CA PRO A 200 -12.13 -10.47 -23.87
C PRO A 200 -11.43 -11.11 -22.65
N PRO A 201 -12.08 -11.14 -21.49
CA PRO A 201 -11.50 -11.66 -20.27
C PRO A 201 -11.17 -13.15 -20.43
N LYS A 202 -9.91 -13.53 -20.19
CA LYS A 202 -9.43 -14.92 -20.24
C LYS A 202 -9.30 -15.59 -18.86
N ARG A 203 -9.77 -14.95 -17.78
CA ARG A 203 -9.55 -15.45 -16.41
C ARG A 203 -10.83 -16.05 -15.85
N GLU A 204 -10.67 -17.22 -15.23
CA GLU A 204 -11.69 -17.73 -14.33
C GLU A 204 -11.91 -16.72 -13.19
N PRO A 205 -13.17 -16.39 -12.86
CA PRO A 205 -13.46 -15.44 -11.79
C PRO A 205 -12.85 -15.93 -10.47
N ALA A 206 -12.31 -15.00 -9.68
CA ALA A 206 -11.79 -15.31 -8.35
C ALA A 206 -12.94 -15.85 -7.49
N THR A 207 -12.97 -17.15 -7.30
CA THR A 207 -14.00 -17.84 -6.52
C THR A 207 -13.48 -18.04 -5.09
N LEU A 208 -14.38 -18.03 -4.08
CA LEU A 208 -14.05 -18.39 -2.70
C LEU A 208 -13.24 -19.69 -2.63
N LYS A 209 -13.57 -20.68 -3.48
CA LYS A 209 -12.83 -21.94 -3.58
C LYS A 209 -11.34 -21.75 -3.92
N ILE A 210 -11.03 -20.77 -4.75
CA ILE A 210 -9.64 -20.43 -5.14
C ILE A 210 -8.89 -19.82 -3.95
N LEU A 211 -9.55 -18.92 -3.20
CA LEU A 211 -9.00 -18.33 -1.98
C LEU A 211 -8.78 -19.39 -0.90
N PHE A 212 -9.75 -20.26 -0.64
CA PHE A 212 -9.60 -21.36 0.33
C PHE A 212 -8.48 -22.34 -0.04
N ALA A 213 -8.27 -22.62 -1.33
CA ALA A 213 -7.14 -23.43 -1.77
C ALA A 213 -5.79 -22.77 -1.47
N GLY A 214 -5.70 -21.43 -1.65
CA GLY A 214 -4.51 -20.66 -1.27
C GLY A 214 -4.26 -20.67 0.24
N VAL A 215 -5.30 -20.48 1.06
CA VAL A 215 -5.20 -20.56 2.53
C VAL A 215 -4.77 -21.96 2.99
N HIS A 216 -5.34 -23.01 2.41
CA HIS A 216 -4.99 -24.39 2.73
C HIS A 216 -3.51 -24.66 2.44
N PHE A 217 -3.03 -24.29 1.26
CA PHE A 217 -1.63 -24.41 0.89
C PHE A 217 -0.69 -23.68 1.86
N ILE A 218 -1.03 -22.43 2.24
CA ILE A 218 -0.24 -21.64 3.19
C ILE A 218 -0.16 -22.34 4.55
N ARG A 219 -1.27 -22.92 5.04
CA ARG A 219 -1.30 -23.62 6.33
C ARG A 219 -0.46 -24.90 6.35
N GLU A 220 -0.35 -25.61 5.23
CA GLU A 220 0.46 -26.83 5.12
C GLU A 220 1.97 -26.51 5.06
N ARG A 221 2.35 -25.36 4.54
CA ARG A 221 3.75 -24.93 4.38
C ARG A 221 4.19 -24.02 5.52
N LYS A 222 4.84 -24.61 6.54
CA LYS A 222 5.26 -23.86 7.75
C LYS A 222 6.11 -22.63 7.45
N ASP A 223 7.02 -22.68 6.47
CA ASP A 223 7.87 -21.54 6.12
C ASP A 223 7.05 -20.40 5.49
N VAL A 224 6.15 -20.71 4.55
CA VAL A 224 5.26 -19.72 3.93
C VAL A 224 4.31 -19.11 4.96
N LEU A 225 3.73 -19.96 5.84
CA LEU A 225 2.89 -19.51 6.94
C LEU A 225 3.66 -18.58 7.88
N GLY A 226 4.90 -18.96 8.24
CA GLY A 226 5.76 -18.17 9.12
C GLY A 226 6.07 -16.79 8.54
N VAL A 227 6.37 -16.73 7.24
CA VAL A 227 6.67 -15.49 6.51
C VAL A 227 5.46 -14.56 6.45
N ILE A 228 4.30 -15.07 6.03
CA ILE A 228 3.07 -14.28 5.87
C ILE A 228 2.52 -13.83 7.23
N SER A 229 2.51 -14.71 8.23
CA SER A 229 2.01 -14.38 9.56
C SER A 229 2.93 -13.44 10.33
N LEU A 230 4.26 -13.51 10.13
CA LEU A 230 5.20 -12.55 10.70
C LEU A 230 4.84 -11.11 10.28
N ASP A 231 4.58 -10.91 8.99
CA ASP A 231 4.17 -9.62 8.46
C ASP A 231 2.84 -9.16 9.05
N LEU A 232 1.84 -10.05 8.98
CA LEU A 232 0.49 -9.76 9.47
C LEU A 232 0.52 -9.21 10.89
N PHE A 233 1.21 -9.88 11.82
CA PHE A 233 1.23 -9.47 13.22
C PHE A 233 2.17 -8.30 13.50
N ALA A 234 3.32 -8.20 12.80
CA ALA A 234 4.22 -7.08 12.96
C ALA A 234 3.60 -5.75 12.49
N VAL A 235 2.88 -5.77 11.36
CA VAL A 235 2.21 -4.61 10.79
C VAL A 235 0.92 -4.29 11.56
N LEU A 236 0.15 -5.31 11.95
CA LEU A 236 -1.07 -5.13 12.76
C LEU A 236 -0.77 -4.35 14.03
N LEU A 237 0.28 -4.69 14.74
CA LEU A 237 0.69 -4.00 15.98
C LEU A 237 1.44 -2.69 15.69
N GLY A 238 2.06 -2.56 14.53
CA GLY A 238 2.88 -1.40 14.13
C GLY A 238 2.13 -0.22 13.52
N GLY A 239 0.80 -0.14 13.62
CA GLY A 239 -0.07 0.83 12.92
C GLY A 239 0.10 2.33 13.29
N ALA A 240 1.30 2.77 13.65
CA ALA A 240 1.63 4.14 14.08
C ALA A 240 1.22 5.24 13.08
N THR A 241 1.05 4.90 11.80
CA THR A 241 0.74 5.86 10.72
C THR A 241 -0.61 6.55 10.89
N ALA A 242 -1.61 5.88 11.47
CA ALA A 242 -2.91 6.47 11.79
C ALA A 242 -2.80 7.59 12.83
N LEU A 243 -1.82 7.51 13.73
CA LEU A 243 -1.64 8.46 14.84
C LEU A 243 -0.77 9.68 14.47
N LEU A 244 -0.20 9.73 13.26
CA LEU A 244 0.65 10.85 12.81
C LEU A 244 0.00 12.23 12.97
N PRO A 245 -1.32 12.46 12.77
CA PRO A 245 -1.95 13.73 13.06
C PRO A 245 -1.82 14.18 14.52
N ILE A 246 -1.95 13.24 15.47
CA ILE A 246 -1.77 13.51 16.92
C ILE A 246 -0.30 13.85 17.21
N PHE A 247 0.64 13.05 16.69
CA PHE A 247 2.07 13.34 16.86
C PHE A 247 2.44 14.71 16.29
N ALA A 248 1.98 15.05 15.08
CA ALA A 248 2.26 16.34 14.47
C ALA A 248 1.70 17.50 15.26
N ARG A 249 0.44 17.39 15.76
CA ARG A 249 -0.27 18.49 16.42
C ARG A 249 0.13 18.63 17.89
N ASP A 250 0.06 17.55 18.67
CA ASP A 250 0.07 17.62 20.14
C ASP A 250 1.44 17.27 20.73
N ILE A 251 2.32 16.56 20.00
CA ILE A 251 3.64 16.13 20.51
C ILE A 251 4.76 16.95 19.88
N LEU A 252 4.74 17.07 18.55
CA LEU A 252 5.79 17.79 17.80
C LEU A 252 5.45 19.26 17.55
N HIS A 253 4.20 19.68 17.75
CA HIS A 253 3.70 21.04 17.58
C HIS A 253 4.06 21.67 16.22
N THR A 254 4.03 20.87 15.15
CA THR A 254 4.51 21.30 13.81
C THR A 254 3.40 21.74 12.86
N GLY A 255 2.14 21.48 13.17
CA GLY A 255 1.03 21.79 12.28
C GLY A 255 0.91 20.85 11.06
N PRO A 256 0.04 21.19 10.08
CA PRO A 256 -0.29 20.32 8.93
C PRO A 256 0.89 20.02 8.02
N TRP A 257 1.82 20.97 7.84
CA TRP A 257 3.01 20.78 7.02
C TRP A 257 3.93 19.69 7.60
N GLY A 258 4.04 19.63 8.94
CA GLY A 258 4.79 18.60 9.64
C GLY A 258 4.15 17.22 9.44
N LEU A 259 2.81 17.11 9.47
CA LEU A 259 2.11 15.88 9.13
C LEU A 259 2.42 15.43 7.69
N GLY A 260 2.44 16.38 6.74
CA GLY A 260 2.82 16.09 5.36
C GLY A 260 4.21 15.46 5.25
N LEU A 261 5.21 16.01 5.96
CA LEU A 261 6.56 15.46 6.01
C LEU A 261 6.62 14.11 6.73
N LEU A 262 5.93 13.96 7.86
CA LEU A 262 5.87 12.68 8.60
C LEU A 262 5.25 11.55 7.75
N ARG A 263 4.27 11.85 6.90
CA ARG A 263 3.69 10.89 5.95
C ARG A 263 4.58 10.62 4.72
N ALA A 264 5.40 11.59 4.31
CA ALA A 264 6.32 11.42 3.19
C ALA A 264 7.58 10.62 3.57
N ALA A 265 8.08 10.78 4.79
CA ALA A 265 9.33 10.16 5.25
C ALA A 265 9.38 8.63 5.09
N PRO A 266 8.32 7.85 5.43
CA PRO A 266 8.25 6.43 5.18
C PRO A 266 8.48 6.05 3.72
N ALA A 267 7.80 6.75 2.81
CA ALA A 267 7.90 6.47 1.38
C ALA A 267 9.30 6.77 0.80
N VAL A 268 9.98 7.80 1.33
CA VAL A 268 11.39 8.08 0.99
C VAL A 268 12.29 6.94 1.47
N GLY A 269 12.09 6.45 2.72
CA GLY A 269 12.84 5.33 3.27
C GLY A 269 12.69 4.07 2.44
N ALA A 270 11.46 3.72 2.09
CA ALA A 270 11.14 2.57 1.24
C ALA A 270 11.78 2.70 -0.16
N LEU A 271 11.70 3.88 -0.79
CA LEU A 271 12.29 4.13 -2.11
C LEU A 271 13.81 3.98 -2.09
N LEU A 272 14.50 4.66 -1.18
CA LEU A 272 15.96 4.62 -1.13
C LEU A 272 16.47 3.21 -0.79
N MET A 273 15.78 2.49 0.11
CA MET A 273 16.12 1.11 0.43
C MET A 273 15.85 0.18 -0.76
N SER A 274 14.76 0.35 -1.51
CA SER A 274 14.49 -0.45 -2.70
C SER A 274 15.54 -0.26 -3.79
N LEU A 275 16.01 0.98 -4.00
CA LEU A 275 17.09 1.30 -4.93
C LEU A 275 18.43 0.70 -4.48
N TRP A 276 18.69 0.69 -3.18
CA TRP A 276 19.87 0.05 -2.62
C TRP A 276 19.83 -1.47 -2.81
N LEU A 277 18.69 -2.11 -2.50
CA LEU A 277 18.48 -3.55 -2.69
C LEU A 277 18.56 -3.98 -4.16
N ALA A 278 18.14 -3.14 -5.09
CA ALA A 278 18.27 -3.40 -6.53
C ALA A 278 19.74 -3.53 -6.98
N ARG A 279 20.68 -2.88 -6.25
CA ARG A 279 22.12 -2.95 -6.51
C ARG A 279 22.83 -4.00 -5.67
N HIS A 280 22.27 -4.38 -4.51
CA HIS A 280 22.89 -5.29 -3.54
C HIS A 280 22.01 -6.51 -3.35
N ASN A 281 22.39 -7.61 -4.01
CA ASN A 281 21.58 -8.84 -3.99
C ASN A 281 21.68 -9.56 -2.63
N LEU A 282 20.54 -9.68 -1.94
CA LEU A 282 20.44 -10.38 -0.67
C LEU A 282 20.31 -11.90 -0.89
N GLN A 283 21.46 -12.58 -1.09
CA GLN A 283 21.48 -14.04 -1.36
C GLN A 283 21.84 -14.89 -0.15
N ARG A 284 22.41 -14.30 0.90
CA ARG A 284 22.92 -15.03 2.07
C ARG A 284 22.29 -14.56 3.37
N ARG A 285 22.14 -15.48 4.32
CA ARG A 285 21.57 -15.21 5.66
C ARG A 285 20.17 -14.60 5.62
N VAL A 286 19.34 -15.06 4.70
CA VAL A 286 18.04 -14.47 4.37
C VAL A 286 17.12 -14.43 5.58
N GLY A 287 17.02 -15.53 6.34
CA GLY A 287 16.21 -15.61 7.55
C GLY A 287 16.67 -14.62 8.64
N PRO A 288 17.93 -14.64 9.09
CA PRO A 288 18.45 -13.70 10.07
C PRO A 288 18.27 -12.23 9.64
N ILE A 289 18.50 -11.88 8.38
CA ILE A 289 18.32 -10.52 7.86
C ILE A 289 16.84 -10.10 7.90
N MET A 290 15.92 -11.00 7.55
CA MET A 290 14.49 -10.72 7.61
C MET A 290 14.05 -10.43 9.06
N PHE A 291 14.42 -11.28 10.02
CA PHE A 291 14.09 -11.05 11.43
C PHE A 291 14.75 -9.79 11.99
N ALA A 292 16.02 -9.51 11.62
CA ALA A 292 16.70 -8.28 12.00
C ALA A 292 16.02 -7.03 11.42
N ALA A 293 15.51 -7.11 10.18
CA ALA A 293 14.76 -6.04 9.56
C ALA A 293 13.42 -5.78 10.29
N VAL A 294 12.65 -6.82 10.62
CA VAL A 294 11.41 -6.65 11.40
C VAL A 294 11.69 -6.14 12.82
N ALA A 295 12.80 -6.59 13.44
CA ALA A 295 13.23 -6.03 14.72
C ALA A 295 13.64 -4.55 14.60
N GLY A 296 14.36 -4.18 13.52
CA GLY A 296 14.71 -2.80 13.21
C GLY A 296 13.48 -1.91 13.01
N PHE A 297 12.43 -2.44 12.35
CA PHE A 297 11.13 -1.79 12.24
C PHE A 297 10.53 -1.51 13.63
N GLY A 298 10.49 -2.51 14.53
CA GLY A 298 9.99 -2.35 15.91
C GLY A 298 10.79 -1.32 16.72
N VAL A 299 12.13 -1.35 16.62
CA VAL A 299 13.00 -0.36 17.28
C VAL A 299 12.76 1.04 16.74
N ALA A 300 12.65 1.20 15.42
CA ALA A 300 12.36 2.49 14.78
C ALA A 300 10.98 3.03 15.22
N THR A 301 9.98 2.14 15.38
CA THR A 301 8.67 2.50 15.95
C THR A 301 8.80 3.04 17.37
N LEU A 302 9.61 2.41 18.23
CA LEU A 302 9.86 2.88 19.58
C LEU A 302 10.59 4.23 19.60
N VAL A 303 11.61 4.42 18.76
CA VAL A 303 12.30 5.70 18.61
C VAL A 303 11.33 6.79 18.17
N PHE A 304 10.46 6.51 17.22
CA PHE A 304 9.41 7.44 16.79
C PHE A 304 8.45 7.77 17.92
N ALA A 305 7.96 6.77 18.66
CA ALA A 305 7.00 6.93 19.76
C ALA A 305 7.53 7.84 20.88
N LEU A 306 8.83 7.74 21.18
CA LEU A 306 9.49 8.50 22.25
C LEU A 306 10.12 9.81 21.77
N SER A 307 10.09 10.08 20.47
CA SER A 307 10.65 11.29 19.88
C SER A 307 9.78 12.51 20.17
N SER A 308 10.41 13.58 20.65
CA SER A 308 9.81 14.90 20.83
C SER A 308 10.30 15.94 19.80
N THR A 309 11.12 15.52 18.84
CA THR A 309 11.68 16.42 17.81
C THR A 309 11.31 15.94 16.41
N LEU A 310 10.97 16.89 15.53
CA LEU A 310 10.55 16.57 14.16
C LEU A 310 11.63 15.78 13.40
N TRP A 311 12.88 16.18 13.49
CA TRP A 311 13.98 15.55 12.74
C TRP A 311 14.21 14.09 13.14
N LEU A 312 14.18 13.80 14.45
CA LEU A 312 14.29 12.43 14.94
C LEU A 312 13.09 11.58 14.53
N SER A 313 11.89 12.16 14.60
CA SER A 313 10.66 11.50 14.14
C SER A 313 10.71 11.18 12.65
N LEU A 314 11.17 12.11 11.80
CA LEU A 314 11.35 11.88 10.36
C LEU A 314 12.36 10.78 10.09
N LEU A 315 13.51 10.80 10.79
CA LEU A 315 14.54 9.77 10.65
C LEU A 315 14.05 8.40 11.11
N ALA A 316 13.32 8.35 12.22
CA ALA A 316 12.72 7.11 12.72
C ALA A 316 11.70 6.52 11.73
N LEU A 317 10.80 7.34 11.17
CA LEU A 317 9.82 6.91 10.18
C LEU A 317 10.48 6.50 8.85
N PHE A 318 11.53 7.20 8.43
CA PHE A 318 12.36 6.81 7.30
C PHE A 318 12.98 5.42 7.53
N ALA A 319 13.64 5.22 8.68
CA ALA A 319 14.29 3.95 9.03
C ALA A 319 13.27 2.81 9.15
N LEU A 320 12.09 3.07 9.73
CA LEU A 320 10.99 2.13 9.86
C LEU A 320 10.63 1.51 8.50
N CYS A 321 10.32 2.32 7.50
CA CYS A 321 9.97 1.81 6.18
C CYS A 321 11.18 1.31 5.37
N ALA A 322 12.38 1.79 5.64
CA ALA A 322 13.59 1.20 5.07
C ALA A 322 13.78 -0.25 5.54
N PHE A 323 13.60 -0.53 6.83
CA PHE A 323 13.64 -1.87 7.38
C PHE A 323 12.48 -2.74 6.87
N ASP A 324 11.27 -2.20 6.81
CA ASP A 324 10.13 -2.93 6.27
C ASP A 324 10.35 -3.33 4.79
N MET A 325 10.94 -2.45 3.98
CA MET A 325 11.27 -2.76 2.59
C MET A 325 12.23 -3.95 2.46
N VAL A 326 13.26 -4.04 3.32
CA VAL A 326 14.17 -5.21 3.36
C VAL A 326 13.39 -6.48 3.67
N SER A 327 12.55 -6.44 4.70
CA SER A 327 11.70 -7.57 5.09
C SER A 327 10.72 -7.95 3.99
N MET A 328 10.06 -6.97 3.37
CA MET A 328 9.07 -7.17 2.30
C MET A 328 9.68 -7.84 1.06
N VAL A 329 10.87 -7.40 0.63
CA VAL A 329 11.57 -8.01 -0.53
C VAL A 329 11.92 -9.47 -0.23
N ILE A 330 12.43 -9.78 0.95
CA ILE A 330 12.75 -11.14 1.34
C ILE A 330 11.48 -12.00 1.40
N ARG A 331 10.44 -11.53 2.07
CA ARG A 331 9.16 -12.23 2.24
C ARG A 331 8.49 -12.52 0.90
N SER A 332 8.38 -11.51 0.05
CA SER A 332 7.78 -11.69 -1.29
C SER A 332 8.57 -12.68 -2.14
N SER A 333 9.89 -12.65 -2.07
CA SER A 333 10.75 -13.61 -2.77
C SER A 333 10.55 -15.04 -2.26
N LEU A 334 10.52 -15.23 -0.92
CA LEU A 334 10.30 -16.56 -0.32
C LEU A 334 8.92 -17.11 -0.70
N VAL A 335 7.87 -16.30 -0.59
CA VAL A 335 6.51 -16.71 -0.97
C VAL A 335 6.44 -17.12 -2.44
N GLN A 336 7.09 -16.38 -3.34
CA GLN A 336 7.09 -16.71 -4.77
C GLN A 336 7.91 -17.92 -5.12
N LEU A 337 9.08 -18.10 -4.50
CA LEU A 337 10.00 -19.20 -4.80
C LEU A 337 9.56 -20.53 -4.16
N ASP A 338 8.94 -20.48 -2.97
CA ASP A 338 8.46 -21.67 -2.25
C ASP A 338 7.05 -22.10 -2.70
N THR A 339 6.42 -21.35 -3.62
CA THR A 339 5.09 -21.66 -4.14
C THR A 339 5.17 -22.19 -5.57
N PRO A 340 4.62 -23.40 -5.86
CA PRO A 340 4.51 -23.94 -7.21
C PRO A 340 3.77 -22.99 -8.16
N ASP A 341 4.09 -23.05 -9.46
CA ASP A 341 3.57 -22.13 -10.46
C ASP A 341 2.04 -22.14 -10.57
N ASP A 342 1.41 -23.31 -10.42
CA ASP A 342 -0.06 -23.48 -10.43
C ASP A 342 -0.77 -22.87 -9.22
N MET A 343 -0.07 -22.71 -8.08
CA MET A 343 -0.59 -22.13 -6.85
C MET A 343 -0.17 -20.67 -6.63
N ARG A 344 0.85 -20.17 -7.36
CA ARG A 344 1.47 -18.84 -7.13
C ARG A 344 0.45 -17.71 -7.17
N GLY A 345 -0.49 -17.72 -8.13
CA GLY A 345 -1.55 -16.71 -8.22
C GLY A 345 -2.49 -16.72 -7.03
N ARG A 346 -2.86 -17.92 -6.53
CA ARG A 346 -3.78 -18.10 -5.39
C ARG A 346 -3.15 -17.64 -4.08
N VAL A 347 -1.89 -18.04 -3.85
CA VAL A 347 -1.12 -17.63 -2.66
C VAL A 347 -0.87 -16.12 -2.66
N SER A 348 -0.52 -15.53 -3.81
CA SER A 348 -0.33 -14.07 -3.94
C SER A 348 -1.62 -13.29 -3.66
N ALA A 349 -2.77 -13.78 -4.10
CA ALA A 349 -4.07 -13.15 -3.81
C ALA A 349 -4.38 -13.17 -2.31
N VAL A 350 -4.18 -14.30 -1.64
CA VAL A 350 -4.35 -14.43 -0.17
C VAL A 350 -3.38 -13.51 0.56
N ASN A 351 -2.11 -13.48 0.16
CA ASN A 351 -1.09 -12.61 0.77
C ASN A 351 -1.45 -11.13 0.64
N ALA A 352 -1.95 -10.70 -0.53
CA ALA A 352 -2.40 -9.32 -0.75
C ALA A 352 -3.59 -8.94 0.17
N ILE A 353 -4.53 -9.86 0.38
CA ILE A 353 -5.64 -9.66 1.32
C ILE A 353 -5.11 -9.52 2.74
N PHE A 354 -4.17 -10.36 3.17
CA PHE A 354 -3.57 -10.28 4.50
C PHE A 354 -2.82 -8.96 4.71
N ILE A 355 -2.02 -8.52 3.76
CA ILE A 355 -1.29 -7.24 3.82
C ILE A 355 -2.28 -6.06 3.96
N ASN A 356 -3.30 -6.00 3.10
CA ASN A 356 -4.29 -4.92 3.17
C ASN A 356 -5.08 -4.94 4.49
N THR A 357 -5.46 -6.14 4.94
CA THR A 357 -6.20 -6.33 6.20
C THR A 357 -5.37 -5.90 7.40
N SER A 358 -4.09 -6.32 7.49
CA SER A 358 -3.21 -5.95 8.61
C SER A 358 -2.95 -4.45 8.66
N ASN A 359 -2.76 -3.78 7.53
CA ASN A 359 -2.59 -2.33 7.49
C ASN A 359 -3.83 -1.60 8.04
N GLN A 360 -5.00 -1.89 7.50
CA GLN A 360 -6.24 -1.17 7.86
C GLN A 360 -6.72 -1.49 9.28
N LEU A 361 -6.65 -2.77 9.69
CA LEU A 361 -6.97 -3.15 11.06
C LEU A 361 -5.94 -2.63 12.07
N GLY A 362 -4.65 -2.56 11.69
CA GLY A 362 -3.61 -1.95 12.51
C GLY A 362 -3.83 -0.45 12.73
N GLU A 363 -4.30 0.27 11.71
CA GLU A 363 -4.69 1.67 11.85
C GLU A 363 -5.86 1.83 12.83
N PHE A 364 -6.88 0.98 12.74
CA PHE A 364 -8.02 0.99 13.65
C PHE A 364 -7.61 0.61 15.08
N GLU A 365 -6.85 -0.47 15.24
CA GLU A 365 -6.34 -0.93 16.54
C GLU A 365 -5.53 0.15 17.24
N SER A 366 -4.59 0.78 16.52
CA SER A 366 -3.76 1.86 17.04
C SER A 366 -4.60 3.08 17.45
N GLY A 367 -5.61 3.45 16.67
CA GLY A 367 -6.55 4.52 17.01
C GLY A 367 -7.37 4.22 18.27
N MET A 368 -7.84 2.97 18.41
CA MET A 368 -8.58 2.50 19.58
C MET A 368 -7.70 2.49 20.84
N LEU A 369 -6.49 1.93 20.76
CA LEU A 369 -5.53 1.94 21.86
C LEU A 369 -5.13 3.37 22.25
N ALA A 370 -4.90 4.24 21.27
CA ALA A 370 -4.56 5.62 21.54
C ALA A 370 -5.70 6.38 22.23
N ALA A 371 -6.96 6.04 21.98
CA ALA A 371 -8.10 6.60 22.70
C ALA A 371 -8.14 6.20 24.19
N TRP A 372 -7.62 5.03 24.54
CA TRP A 372 -7.62 4.52 25.92
C TRP A 372 -6.38 4.94 26.73
N ILE A 373 -5.20 4.84 26.12
CA ILE A 373 -3.92 4.99 26.82
C ILE A 373 -3.06 6.15 26.27
N GLY A 374 -3.54 6.87 25.26
CA GLY A 374 -2.81 7.94 24.59
C GLY A 374 -1.91 7.44 23.45
N ALA A 375 -1.63 8.33 22.49
CA ALA A 375 -0.94 8.01 21.25
C ALA A 375 0.50 7.47 21.47
N VAL A 376 1.26 8.07 22.42
CA VAL A 376 2.62 7.64 22.73
C VAL A 376 2.65 6.21 23.26
N HIS A 377 1.80 5.91 24.27
CA HIS A 377 1.76 4.58 24.86
C HIS A 377 1.26 3.52 23.87
N ALA A 378 0.26 3.85 23.05
CA ALA A 378 -0.22 2.97 21.99
C ALA A 378 0.89 2.63 20.98
N THR A 379 1.65 3.63 20.53
CA THR A 379 2.77 3.42 19.60
C THR A 379 3.92 2.64 20.25
N VAL A 380 4.22 2.89 21.55
CA VAL A 380 5.21 2.10 22.31
C VAL A 380 4.78 0.64 22.41
N LEU A 381 3.49 0.38 22.74
CA LEU A 381 2.96 -0.99 22.76
C LEU A 381 3.08 -1.67 21.40
N GLY A 382 2.82 -0.95 20.32
CA GLY A 382 3.01 -1.45 18.95
C GLY A 382 4.44 -1.85 18.65
N GLY A 383 5.41 -1.00 19.00
CA GLY A 383 6.84 -1.28 18.83
C GLY A 383 7.32 -2.46 19.68
N VAL A 384 6.93 -2.51 20.95
CA VAL A 384 7.23 -3.65 21.85
C VAL A 384 6.56 -4.92 21.35
N GLY A 385 5.29 -4.85 20.95
CA GLY A 385 4.54 -5.95 20.39
C GLY A 385 5.22 -6.53 19.14
N THR A 386 5.70 -5.69 18.24
CA THR A 386 6.48 -6.12 17.06
C THR A 386 7.75 -6.87 17.47
N LEU A 387 8.50 -6.38 18.47
CA LEU A 387 9.70 -7.08 18.95
C LEU A 387 9.37 -8.42 19.62
N LEU A 388 8.26 -8.49 20.36
CA LEU A 388 7.77 -9.75 20.93
C LEU A 388 7.36 -10.75 19.82
N VAL A 389 6.67 -10.29 18.78
CA VAL A 389 6.36 -11.10 17.60
C VAL A 389 7.63 -11.65 16.97
N VAL A 390 8.66 -10.83 16.76
CA VAL A 390 9.96 -11.29 16.23
C VAL A 390 10.54 -12.40 17.11
N GLY A 391 10.62 -12.21 18.42
CA GLY A 391 11.14 -13.20 19.36
C GLY A 391 10.35 -14.52 19.32
N LEU A 392 9.01 -14.42 19.34
CA LEU A 392 8.12 -15.57 19.29
C LEU A 392 8.24 -16.34 17.96
N TRP A 393 8.25 -15.63 16.82
CA TRP A 393 8.40 -16.26 15.50
C TRP A 393 9.77 -16.91 15.30
N MET A 394 10.84 -16.30 15.83
CA MET A 394 12.17 -16.92 15.84
C MET A 394 12.20 -18.25 16.61
N ALA A 395 11.36 -18.40 17.64
CA ALA A 395 11.22 -19.63 18.42
C ALA A 395 10.29 -20.64 17.71
N MET A 396 9.15 -20.19 17.16
CA MET A 396 8.15 -21.04 16.52
C MET A 396 8.57 -21.55 15.14
N PHE A 397 9.39 -20.79 14.40
CA PHE A 397 9.82 -21.08 13.03
C PHE A 397 11.35 -21.20 12.93
N PRO A 398 11.99 -22.19 13.56
CA PRO A 398 13.45 -22.35 13.56
C PRO A 398 14.03 -22.63 12.15
N GLY A 399 13.25 -23.24 11.24
CA GLY A 399 13.61 -23.42 9.83
C GLY A 399 13.80 -22.08 9.13
N LEU A 400 12.86 -21.17 9.30
CA LEU A 400 12.90 -19.83 8.73
C LEU A 400 14.08 -19.01 9.31
N ARG A 401 14.30 -19.08 10.61
CA ARG A 401 15.45 -18.43 11.28
C ARG A 401 16.79 -18.89 10.73
N ARG A 402 16.94 -20.19 10.42
CA ARG A 402 18.19 -20.80 9.93
C ARG A 402 18.35 -20.70 8.42
N ARG A 403 17.36 -20.18 7.69
CA ARG A 403 17.36 -20.13 6.23
C ARG A 403 18.49 -19.23 5.72
N GLN A 404 19.41 -19.83 4.98
CA GLN A 404 20.62 -19.16 4.50
C GLN A 404 20.43 -18.53 3.11
N ARG A 405 19.59 -19.12 2.23
CA ARG A 405 19.42 -18.73 0.83
C ARG A 405 17.94 -18.57 0.48
N LEU A 406 17.66 -17.75 -0.53
CA LEU A 406 16.28 -17.57 -1.07
C LEU A 406 15.79 -18.85 -1.74
N GLN A 407 16.63 -19.51 -2.56
CA GLN A 407 16.32 -20.80 -3.16
C GLN A 407 16.84 -21.93 -2.27
N VAL A 408 15.99 -22.91 -1.97
CA VAL A 408 16.43 -24.22 -1.51
C VAL A 408 16.99 -24.90 -2.76
N GLU A 409 18.24 -25.33 -2.71
CA GLU A 409 18.92 -25.99 -3.83
C GLU A 409 18.07 -27.16 -4.32
N ALA A 410 17.44 -27.03 -5.49
CA ALA A 410 16.93 -28.12 -6.27
C ALA A 410 18.10 -29.03 -6.75
N THR A 411 19.34 -28.58 -6.57
CA THR A 411 20.59 -29.28 -6.95
C THR A 411 20.82 -30.53 -6.12
N ALA A 412 20.47 -30.56 -4.84
CA ALA A 412 20.70 -31.75 -3.99
C ALA A 412 19.74 -32.91 -4.32
N GLN A 413 18.56 -32.62 -4.88
CA GLN A 413 17.65 -33.69 -5.35
C GLN A 413 18.02 -34.21 -6.75
N ASN A 414 18.60 -33.38 -7.60
CA ASN A 414 19.09 -33.81 -8.90
C ASN A 414 20.45 -34.54 -8.82
N GLU A 415 21.33 -34.18 -7.90
CA GLU A 415 22.57 -34.93 -7.65
C GLU A 415 22.30 -36.28 -6.98
N ALA A 416 21.37 -36.35 -6.02
CA ALA A 416 20.96 -37.63 -5.43
C ALA A 416 20.20 -38.54 -6.41
N ALA A 417 19.53 -37.98 -7.42
CA ALA A 417 18.92 -38.77 -8.50
C ALA A 417 19.90 -39.18 -9.59
N ALA A 418 20.99 -38.43 -9.77
CA ALA A 418 22.06 -38.76 -10.72
C ALA A 418 23.06 -39.82 -10.19
N ASP A 419 23.25 -39.89 -8.87
CA ASP A 419 24.08 -40.91 -8.23
C ASP A 419 23.37 -42.28 -8.05
N THR A 420 22.07 -42.35 -8.45
CA THR A 420 21.28 -43.59 -8.33
C THR A 420 21.03 -44.28 -9.70
N ILE A 421 21.62 -43.75 -10.79
CA ILE A 421 21.66 -44.36 -12.14
C ILE A 421 23.10 -44.77 -12.49
#